data_bda0abfe1444aa2dbd4ff1dfe717c941
#
_entry.id   bda0abfe1444aa2dbd4ff1dfe717c941
#
_cell.length_a   1.000
_cell.length_b   1.000
_cell.length_c   1.000
_cell.angle_alpha   90.00
_cell.angle_beta   90.00
_cell.angle_gamma   90.00
#
_symmetry.space_group_name_H-M   'P 1'
#
loop_
_entity.id
_entity.type
_entity.pdbx_description
1 polymer ?
#
loop_
_entity_poly.entity_id
_entity_poly.type
_entity_poly.pdbx_seq_one_letter_code
_entity_poly.pdbx_strand_id
1 'polypeptide(L)'
;MSNNPNPDYVLNRRKRKSCLTSNDWVITKGGERKYLQYLKTGEEVQEVMPDGTLGYTKVYCFSHKDPHQSSPNYLEIITGTRSITLTNNHHLVLSDDESNSSRTYKMAKEVKIGDRLVCHDGQHTTAEQITDIKEVEGKGAFAPITKSGELLVNGIQVSCYSSADPNLVHAALTLFRLTYDVTPTSIFDTLLWPNENGNPYIFGATVKLYNLFTSKE
;
A
#
# COMPACT_ATOMS: atom_id res chain seq x y z
N MET A 1 -41.38 -20.71 -11.91
CA MET A 1 -40.45 -19.66 -12.40
C MET A 1 -39.17 -19.78 -11.59
N SER A 2 -38.15 -20.43 -12.14
CA SER A 2 -36.89 -20.70 -11.42
C SER A 2 -35.95 -19.55 -11.65
N ASN A 3 -35.61 -18.81 -10.59
CA ASN A 3 -34.53 -17.84 -10.59
C ASN A 3 -33.21 -18.62 -10.50
N ASN A 4 -32.62 -18.94 -11.66
CA ASN A 4 -31.29 -19.48 -11.73
C ASN A 4 -30.32 -18.28 -11.76
N PRO A 5 -29.49 -18.02 -10.73
CA PRO A 5 -28.53 -16.95 -10.78
C PRO A 5 -27.48 -17.28 -11.84
N ASN A 6 -27.25 -16.31 -12.73
CA ASN A 6 -26.26 -16.38 -13.81
C ASN A 6 -24.89 -16.87 -13.26
N PRO A 7 -24.36 -18.01 -13.75
CA PRO A 7 -23.08 -18.55 -13.26
C PRO A 7 -21.90 -17.62 -13.45
N ASP A 8 -21.96 -16.63 -14.36
CA ASP A 8 -20.90 -15.66 -14.59
C ASP A 8 -20.73 -14.63 -13.47
N TYR A 9 -21.74 -14.50 -12.58
CA TYR A 9 -21.67 -13.61 -11.42
C TYR A 9 -20.85 -14.21 -10.27
N VAL A 10 -20.65 -15.51 -10.24
CA VAL A 10 -19.97 -16.23 -9.15
C VAL A 10 -18.46 -16.36 -9.39
N LEU A 11 -18.00 -16.31 -10.65
CA LEU A 11 -16.60 -16.56 -11.01
C LEU A 11 -15.69 -15.32 -10.97
N ASN A 12 -16.24 -14.12 -10.79
CA ASN A 12 -15.46 -12.87 -10.78
C ASN A 12 -15.15 -12.32 -9.35
N ARG A 13 -15.02 -13.19 -8.35
CA ARG A 13 -14.26 -12.85 -7.14
C ARG A 13 -12.76 -12.82 -7.45
N ARG A 14 -12.33 -11.93 -8.36
CA ARG A 14 -10.94 -11.51 -8.39
C ARG A 14 -10.58 -11.10 -6.97
N LYS A 15 -9.58 -11.75 -6.36
CA LYS A 15 -9.04 -11.35 -5.04
C LYS A 15 -8.89 -9.85 -5.11
N ARG A 16 -9.66 -9.11 -4.31
CA ARG A 16 -9.66 -7.65 -4.31
C ARG A 16 -8.26 -7.21 -3.93
N LYS A 17 -7.51 -6.69 -4.89
CA LYS A 17 -6.16 -6.17 -4.65
C LYS A 17 -6.32 -4.93 -3.79
N SER A 18 -5.45 -4.76 -2.82
CA SER A 18 -5.43 -3.54 -2.00
C SER A 18 -4.62 -2.48 -2.70
N CYS A 19 -5.22 -1.33 -2.89
CA CYS A 19 -4.67 -0.27 -3.71
C CYS A 19 -5.02 1.11 -3.16
N LEU A 20 -4.17 2.05 -3.49
CA LEU A 20 -4.34 3.50 -3.41
C LEU A 20 -4.89 4.00 -4.75
N THR A 21 -5.34 5.26 -4.81
CA THR A 21 -5.94 5.85 -6.02
C THR A 21 -4.93 6.64 -6.87
N SER A 22 -5.36 7.05 -8.07
CA SER A 22 -4.59 7.94 -8.95
C SER A 22 -4.35 9.32 -8.35
N ASN A 23 -5.25 9.78 -7.48
CA ASN A 23 -5.22 11.12 -6.89
C ASN A 23 -4.36 11.19 -5.62
N ASP A 24 -3.97 10.05 -5.09
CA ASP A 24 -3.04 10.01 -3.97
C ASP A 24 -1.63 10.34 -4.43
N TRP A 25 -0.87 10.98 -3.56
CA TRP A 25 0.45 11.50 -3.88
C TRP A 25 1.48 11.17 -2.80
N VAL A 26 2.73 11.22 -3.22
CA VAL A 26 3.91 11.08 -2.37
C VAL A 26 4.83 12.30 -2.56
N ILE A 27 5.76 12.52 -1.63
CA ILE A 27 6.87 13.44 -1.82
C ILE A 27 8.12 12.62 -2.14
N THR A 28 8.77 12.93 -3.25
CA THR A 28 10.03 12.29 -3.64
C THR A 28 11.20 12.89 -2.87
N LYS A 29 12.35 12.22 -2.87
CA LYS A 29 13.58 12.72 -2.24
C LYS A 29 14.06 14.07 -2.80
N GLY A 30 13.68 14.37 -4.04
CA GLY A 30 13.92 15.69 -4.65
C GLY A 30 12.96 16.78 -4.17
N GLY A 31 12.02 16.49 -3.25
CA GLY A 31 11.03 17.44 -2.75
C GLY A 31 9.81 17.61 -3.66
N GLU A 32 9.74 16.89 -4.77
CA GLU A 32 8.62 16.95 -5.71
C GLU A 32 7.40 16.20 -5.16
N ARG A 33 6.22 16.85 -5.17
CA ARG A 33 4.95 16.18 -4.97
C ARG A 33 4.55 15.45 -6.25
N LYS A 34 4.43 14.13 -6.18
CA LYS A 34 4.15 13.27 -7.32
C LYS A 34 2.95 12.37 -7.08
N TYR A 35 1.96 12.39 -7.99
CA TYR A 35 0.83 11.46 -7.94
C TYR A 35 1.27 10.02 -8.23
N LEU A 36 0.64 9.04 -7.59
CA LEU A 36 1.01 7.62 -7.68
C LEU A 36 0.97 7.08 -9.12
N GLN A 37 0.11 7.61 -9.97
CA GLN A 37 0.06 7.24 -11.39
C GLN A 37 1.36 7.56 -12.14
N TYR A 38 2.12 8.58 -11.70
CA TYR A 38 3.39 9.00 -12.31
C TYR A 38 4.62 8.48 -11.58
N LEU A 39 4.43 7.87 -10.40
CA LEU A 39 5.52 7.30 -9.61
C LEU A 39 6.15 6.11 -10.36
N LYS A 40 7.49 6.01 -10.34
CA LYS A 40 8.25 4.98 -11.04
C LYS A 40 9.08 4.14 -10.07
N THR A 41 9.39 2.93 -10.49
CA THR A 41 10.39 2.08 -9.85
C THR A 41 11.74 2.79 -9.82
N GLY A 42 12.47 2.67 -8.72
CA GLY A 42 13.76 3.32 -8.48
C GLY A 42 13.67 4.69 -7.80
N GLU A 43 12.52 5.34 -7.78
CA GLU A 43 12.33 6.61 -7.08
C GLU A 43 12.32 6.40 -5.55
N GLU A 44 12.88 7.38 -4.83
CA GLU A 44 12.84 7.41 -3.37
C GLU A 44 11.72 8.35 -2.91
N VAL A 45 10.89 7.88 -1.99
CA VAL A 45 9.74 8.59 -1.44
C VAL A 45 9.83 8.69 0.07
N GLN A 46 9.15 9.68 0.64
CA GLN A 46 9.12 9.88 2.09
C GLN A 46 8.47 8.72 2.84
N GLU A 47 9.01 8.47 4.03
CA GLU A 47 8.44 7.59 5.05
C GLU A 47 8.73 8.16 6.45
N VAL A 48 7.98 7.73 7.44
CA VAL A 48 8.29 7.98 8.86
C VAL A 48 9.06 6.78 9.40
N MET A 49 10.31 7.02 9.77
CA MET A 49 11.19 6.00 10.35
C MET A 49 10.67 5.51 11.72
N PRO A 50 11.12 4.33 12.20
CA PRO A 50 10.69 3.81 13.51
C PRO A 50 10.95 4.76 14.69
N ASP A 51 11.96 5.61 14.60
CA ASP A 51 12.30 6.62 15.61
C ASP A 51 11.43 7.90 15.50
N GLY A 52 10.49 7.94 14.57
CA GLY A 52 9.61 9.09 14.33
C GLY A 52 10.19 10.15 13.39
N THR A 53 11.43 10.03 12.95
CA THR A 53 12.05 10.99 12.03
C THR A 53 11.56 10.75 10.58
N LEU A 54 11.65 11.80 9.76
CA LEU A 54 11.39 11.69 8.32
C LEU A 54 12.57 11.02 7.62
N GLY A 55 12.28 9.96 6.91
CA GLY A 55 13.25 9.25 6.06
C GLY A 55 12.79 9.13 4.61
N TYR A 56 13.59 8.40 3.82
CA TYR A 56 13.27 8.09 2.43
C TYR A 56 13.49 6.61 2.15
N THR A 57 12.55 6.03 1.45
CA THR A 57 12.59 4.62 1.04
C THR A 57 12.46 4.51 -0.48
N LYS A 58 13.17 3.54 -1.08
CA LYS A 58 13.13 3.32 -2.52
C LYS A 58 11.94 2.46 -2.91
N VAL A 59 11.18 2.89 -3.91
CA VAL A 59 10.18 2.08 -4.59
C VAL A 59 10.89 1.08 -5.47
N TYR A 60 10.89 -0.20 -5.11
CA TYR A 60 11.55 -1.21 -5.91
C TYR A 60 10.60 -1.95 -6.86
N CYS A 61 9.28 -1.85 -6.64
CA CYS A 61 8.30 -2.43 -7.54
C CYS A 61 6.87 -1.93 -7.29
N PHE A 62 5.95 -2.34 -8.15
CA PHE A 62 4.51 -2.23 -7.94
C PHE A 62 3.89 -3.62 -7.94
N SER A 63 3.16 -3.99 -6.90
CA SER A 63 2.35 -5.21 -6.93
C SER A 63 1.10 -5.04 -7.79
N HIS A 64 0.68 -3.79 -8.02
CA HIS A 64 -0.38 -3.41 -8.94
C HIS A 64 -0.20 -1.97 -9.41
N LYS A 65 -0.44 -1.72 -10.71
CA LYS A 65 -0.41 -0.38 -11.31
C LYS A 65 -1.37 -0.34 -12.48
N ASP A 66 -2.59 0.15 -12.24
CA ASP A 66 -3.63 0.27 -13.25
C ASP A 66 -4.35 1.62 -13.11
N PRO A 67 -4.08 2.60 -13.98
CA PRO A 67 -4.69 3.92 -13.92
C PRO A 67 -6.16 3.95 -14.35
N HIS A 68 -6.63 2.88 -15.01
CA HIS A 68 -7.98 2.81 -15.57
C HIS A 68 -8.96 2.01 -14.70
N GLN A 69 -8.46 1.29 -13.69
CA GLN A 69 -9.33 0.57 -12.78
C GLN A 69 -10.21 1.57 -12.02
N SER A 70 -11.51 1.32 -12.00
CA SER A 70 -12.45 1.99 -11.11
C SER A 70 -13.12 0.95 -10.21
N SER A 71 -13.44 1.35 -8.99
CA SER A 71 -14.10 0.47 -8.03
C SER A 71 -14.96 1.29 -7.07
N PRO A 72 -16.16 0.82 -6.72
CA PRO A 72 -17.00 1.44 -5.69
C PRO A 72 -16.56 1.09 -4.26
N ASN A 73 -15.46 0.36 -4.07
CA ASN A 73 -15.08 -0.20 -2.77
C ASN A 73 -13.82 0.47 -2.21
N TYR A 74 -13.72 1.78 -2.31
CA TYR A 74 -12.72 2.57 -1.62
C TYR A 74 -13.31 3.20 -0.37
N LEU A 75 -12.47 3.39 0.64
CA LEU A 75 -12.75 4.21 1.81
C LEU A 75 -11.90 5.47 1.71
N GLU A 76 -12.53 6.62 1.88
CA GLU A 76 -11.86 7.87 2.20
C GLU A 76 -11.80 7.99 3.72
N ILE A 77 -10.60 8.04 4.26
CA ILE A 77 -10.34 8.20 5.69
C ILE A 77 -9.80 9.61 5.89
N ILE A 78 -10.49 10.36 6.74
CA ILE A 78 -10.27 11.79 6.93
C ILE A 78 -9.77 12.01 8.36
N THR A 79 -8.69 12.77 8.50
CA THR A 79 -8.24 13.39 9.76
C THR A 79 -8.62 14.87 9.78
N GLY A 80 -8.20 15.62 10.80
CA GLY A 80 -8.47 17.07 10.83
C GLY A 80 -7.84 17.85 9.67
N THR A 81 -6.75 17.36 9.09
CA THR A 81 -5.94 18.10 8.12
C THR A 81 -5.67 17.32 6.81
N ARG A 82 -5.93 16.01 6.79
CA ARG A 82 -5.59 15.13 5.67
C ARG A 82 -6.70 14.17 5.32
N SER A 83 -6.63 13.64 4.10
CA SER A 83 -7.43 12.48 3.71
C SER A 83 -6.61 11.53 2.84
N ILE A 84 -6.99 10.26 2.87
CA ILE A 84 -6.45 9.21 2.03
C ILE A 84 -7.57 8.32 1.53
N THR A 85 -7.49 7.93 0.25
CA THR A 85 -8.48 7.05 -0.39
C THR A 85 -7.84 5.72 -0.74
N LEU A 86 -8.31 4.64 -0.12
CA LEU A 86 -7.71 3.31 -0.28
C LEU A 86 -8.76 2.20 -0.20
N THR A 87 -8.40 1.03 -0.68
CA THR A 87 -9.30 -0.14 -0.61
C THR A 87 -9.43 -0.68 0.82
N ASN A 88 -10.54 -1.32 1.12
CA ASN A 88 -10.94 -1.82 2.44
C ASN A 88 -9.88 -2.67 3.16
N ASN A 89 -9.06 -3.41 2.40
CA ASN A 89 -8.07 -4.34 2.96
C ASN A 89 -6.65 -3.75 3.02
N HIS A 90 -6.48 -2.47 2.69
CA HIS A 90 -5.17 -1.82 2.79
C HIS A 90 -4.84 -1.52 4.26
N HIS A 91 -3.59 -1.76 4.67
CA HIS A 91 -3.17 -1.50 6.04
C HIS A 91 -2.68 -0.06 6.20
N LEU A 92 -3.22 0.58 7.22
CA LEU A 92 -2.78 1.87 7.73
C LEU A 92 -1.87 1.67 8.93
N VAL A 93 -0.96 2.59 9.15
CA VAL A 93 -0.11 2.63 10.34
C VAL A 93 -0.75 3.53 11.37
N LEU A 94 -1.09 2.95 12.50
CA LEU A 94 -1.72 3.65 13.63
C LEU A 94 -0.70 3.87 14.74
N SER A 95 -0.96 4.90 15.54
CA SER A 95 -0.28 5.14 16.81
C SER A 95 -1.26 4.94 17.96
N ASP A 96 -0.83 4.24 18.98
CA ASP A 96 -1.64 4.05 20.20
C ASP A 96 -1.68 5.30 21.08
N ASP A 97 -0.73 6.22 20.88
CA ASP A 97 -0.59 7.45 21.65
C ASP A 97 -0.24 8.67 20.78
N GLU A 98 -0.27 9.85 21.37
CA GLU A 98 0.09 11.12 20.71
C GLU A 98 1.59 11.23 20.45
N SER A 99 2.41 10.50 21.20
CA SER A 99 3.88 10.52 21.09
C SER A 99 4.40 9.67 19.92
N ASN A 100 3.53 8.90 19.28
CA ASN A 100 3.86 8.01 18.16
C ASN A 100 4.94 6.96 18.52
N SER A 101 4.98 6.56 19.80
CA SER A 101 5.96 5.63 20.34
C SER A 101 5.63 4.16 20.07
N SER A 102 4.36 3.85 19.85
CA SER A 102 3.85 2.52 19.55
C SER A 102 3.08 2.54 18.24
N ARG A 103 3.45 1.67 17.29
CA ARG A 103 2.83 1.57 15.98
C ARG A 103 2.18 0.21 15.79
N THR A 104 0.96 0.24 15.27
CA THR A 104 0.18 -0.96 14.93
C THR A 104 -0.37 -0.85 13.51
N TYR A 105 -0.75 -1.99 12.92
CA TYR A 105 -1.39 -2.02 11.62
C TYR A 105 -2.85 -2.41 11.76
N LYS A 106 -3.74 -1.64 11.12
CA LYS A 106 -5.15 -2.03 10.94
C LYS A 106 -5.54 -1.92 9.48
N MET A 107 -6.36 -2.84 9.00
CA MET A 107 -6.98 -2.68 7.69
C MET A 107 -7.92 -1.48 7.69
N ALA A 108 -8.05 -0.79 6.55
CA ALA A 108 -8.91 0.37 6.41
C ALA A 108 -10.36 0.12 6.87
N LYS A 109 -10.90 -1.08 6.62
CA LYS A 109 -12.24 -1.49 7.09
C LYS A 109 -12.37 -1.69 8.60
N GLU A 110 -11.26 -1.75 9.32
CA GLU A 110 -11.18 -2.04 10.77
C GLU A 110 -10.94 -0.78 11.60
N VAL A 111 -10.49 0.31 10.95
CA VAL A 111 -10.29 1.58 11.65
C VAL A 111 -11.61 2.22 12.02
N LYS A 112 -11.58 3.05 13.04
CA LYS A 112 -12.75 3.75 13.59
C LYS A 112 -12.45 5.22 13.76
N ILE A 113 -13.50 6.04 13.80
CA ILE A 113 -13.40 7.43 14.24
C ILE A 113 -12.80 7.44 15.66
N GLY A 114 -11.78 8.28 15.83
CA GLY A 114 -11.00 8.35 17.08
C GLY A 114 -9.70 7.54 17.05
N ASP A 115 -9.52 6.54 16.18
CA ASP A 115 -8.21 5.92 15.93
C ASP A 115 -7.23 7.00 15.44
N ARG A 116 -5.93 6.83 15.71
CA ARG A 116 -4.90 7.80 15.35
C ARG A 116 -4.00 7.26 14.26
N LEU A 117 -3.86 8.01 13.17
CA LEU A 117 -2.95 7.69 12.07
C LEU A 117 -1.59 8.36 12.28
N VAL A 118 -0.52 7.64 11.95
CA VAL A 118 0.81 8.23 11.88
C VAL A 118 0.88 9.14 10.66
N CYS A 119 1.15 10.43 10.89
CA CYS A 119 1.19 11.46 9.87
C CYS A 119 2.49 12.26 9.95
N HIS A 120 2.86 12.93 8.85
CA HIS A 120 4.00 13.84 8.81
C HIS A 120 3.65 15.08 7.97
N ASP A 121 3.93 16.28 8.49
CA ASP A 121 3.59 17.57 7.85
C ASP A 121 4.74 18.21 7.05
N GLY A 122 5.87 17.54 6.97
CA GLY A 122 7.12 18.03 6.39
C GLY A 122 8.13 18.48 7.44
N GLN A 123 7.68 18.74 8.69
CA GLN A 123 8.53 19.16 9.81
C GLN A 123 8.42 18.19 11.00
N HIS A 124 7.23 17.72 11.31
CA HIS A 124 6.96 16.92 12.50
C HIS A 124 6.13 15.67 12.16
N THR A 125 6.44 14.61 12.86
CA THR A 125 5.59 13.42 12.90
C THR A 125 4.54 13.60 13.98
N THR A 126 3.29 13.35 13.64
CA THR A 126 2.12 13.51 14.52
C THR A 126 1.23 12.28 14.46
N ALA A 127 0.42 12.08 15.48
CA ALA A 127 -0.65 11.09 15.50
C ALA A 127 -2.00 11.80 15.36
N GLU A 128 -2.55 11.82 14.14
CA GLU A 128 -3.79 12.54 13.87
C GLU A 128 -5.02 11.64 14.03
N GLN A 129 -6.02 12.11 14.75
CA GLN A 129 -7.28 11.40 14.94
C GLN A 129 -8.09 11.32 13.64
N ILE A 130 -8.64 10.14 13.35
CA ILE A 130 -9.64 9.95 12.31
C ILE A 130 -10.93 10.65 12.77
N THR A 131 -11.40 11.57 11.93
CA THR A 131 -12.62 12.37 12.20
C THR A 131 -13.80 11.91 11.37
N ASP A 132 -13.56 11.27 10.20
CA ASP A 132 -14.61 10.78 9.33
C ASP A 132 -14.12 9.62 8.46
N ILE A 133 -15.03 8.72 8.05
CA ILE A 133 -14.78 7.58 7.17
C ILE A 133 -15.96 7.47 6.20
N LYS A 134 -15.67 7.52 4.89
CA LYS A 134 -16.69 7.48 3.83
C LYS A 134 -16.42 6.37 2.84
N GLU A 135 -17.46 5.69 2.39
CA GLU A 135 -17.37 4.86 1.19
C GLU A 135 -17.41 5.75 -0.05
N VAL A 136 -16.45 5.57 -0.95
CA VAL A 136 -16.32 6.39 -2.17
C VAL A 136 -15.97 5.53 -3.37
N GLU A 137 -16.24 6.06 -4.56
CA GLU A 137 -15.70 5.50 -5.79
C GLU A 137 -14.25 5.99 -5.98
N GLY A 138 -13.33 5.05 -6.21
CA GLY A 138 -11.93 5.33 -6.47
C GLY A 138 -11.56 5.08 -7.93
N LYS A 139 -10.68 5.92 -8.48
CA LYS A 139 -10.11 5.76 -9.81
C LYS A 139 -8.62 5.44 -9.73
N GLY A 140 -8.19 4.47 -10.52
CA GLY A 140 -6.84 3.92 -10.49
C GLY A 140 -6.65 2.94 -9.35
N ALA A 141 -5.66 2.07 -9.48
CA ALA A 141 -5.28 1.10 -8.48
C ALA A 141 -3.75 0.99 -8.45
N PHE A 142 -3.15 1.51 -7.39
CA PHE A 142 -1.70 1.58 -7.24
C PHE A 142 -1.26 0.96 -5.93
N ALA A 143 -0.29 0.06 -6.00
CA ALA A 143 0.30 -0.59 -4.85
C ALA A 143 1.83 -0.61 -4.98
N PRO A 144 2.49 0.53 -4.75
CA PRO A 144 3.94 0.60 -4.72
C PRO A 144 4.48 -0.24 -3.55
N ILE A 145 5.58 -0.92 -3.78
CA ILE A 145 6.31 -1.68 -2.77
C ILE A 145 7.65 -1.01 -2.56
N THR A 146 7.89 -0.58 -1.34
CA THR A 146 9.13 0.09 -0.95
C THR A 146 10.09 -0.83 -0.22
N LYS A 147 11.33 -0.40 -0.08
CA LYS A 147 12.38 -1.16 0.62
C LYS A 147 12.06 -1.35 2.10
N SER A 148 11.48 -0.37 2.76
CA SER A 148 11.05 -0.46 4.16
C SER A 148 9.72 -1.21 4.35
N GLY A 149 8.88 -1.28 3.33
CA GLY A 149 7.53 -1.82 3.39
C GLY A 149 6.46 -0.81 3.79
N GLU A 150 6.83 0.45 3.95
CA GLU A 150 5.95 1.57 4.27
C GLU A 150 6.26 2.78 3.39
N LEU A 151 5.35 3.74 3.34
CA LEU A 151 5.56 5.04 2.69
C LEU A 151 4.54 6.08 3.19
N LEU A 152 4.88 7.36 3.05
CA LEU A 152 3.93 8.47 3.28
C LEU A 152 3.13 8.74 2.00
N VAL A 153 1.81 8.62 2.12
CA VAL A 153 0.85 8.97 1.05
C VAL A 153 -0.08 10.06 1.59
N ASN A 154 -0.18 11.17 0.89
CA ASN A 154 -0.93 12.36 1.34
C ASN A 154 -0.49 12.84 2.75
N GLY A 155 0.76 12.54 3.14
CA GLY A 155 1.29 12.82 4.48
C GLY A 155 0.83 11.84 5.56
N ILE A 156 0.20 10.71 5.21
CA ILE A 156 -0.24 9.63 6.10
C ILE A 156 0.63 8.40 5.86
N GLN A 157 1.17 7.79 6.91
CA GLN A 157 1.98 6.58 6.82
C GLN A 157 1.08 5.36 6.55
N VAL A 158 1.41 4.62 5.51
CA VAL A 158 0.71 3.40 5.10
C VAL A 158 1.67 2.25 4.90
N SER A 159 1.20 1.02 5.08
CA SER A 159 1.94 -0.17 4.68
C SER A 159 1.84 -0.39 3.16
N CYS A 160 2.88 -0.91 2.55
CA CYS A 160 2.86 -1.38 1.16
C CYS A 160 2.08 -2.69 1.00
N TYR A 161 1.73 -3.34 2.09
CA TYR A 161 1.16 -4.69 2.09
C TYR A 161 -0.33 -4.68 2.42
N SER A 162 -0.99 -5.72 1.97
CA SER A 162 -2.43 -5.87 2.10
C SER A 162 -2.83 -7.32 2.29
N SER A 163 -3.91 -7.54 3.01
CA SER A 163 -4.54 -8.86 3.18
C SER A 163 -3.72 -9.92 3.95
N ALA A 164 -2.56 -9.56 4.46
CA ALA A 164 -1.73 -10.40 5.32
C ALA A 164 -0.95 -9.49 6.29
N ASP A 165 -0.45 -10.05 7.38
CA ASP A 165 0.38 -9.31 8.33
C ASP A 165 1.55 -8.62 7.61
N PRO A 166 1.68 -7.27 7.69
CA PRO A 166 2.71 -6.52 6.98
C PRO A 166 4.13 -6.97 7.33
N ASN A 167 4.41 -7.29 8.59
CA ASN A 167 5.73 -7.71 9.05
C ASN A 167 6.11 -9.06 8.46
N LEU A 168 5.15 -9.99 8.39
CA LEU A 168 5.38 -11.32 7.85
C LEU A 168 5.63 -11.28 6.34
N VAL A 169 4.83 -10.49 5.60
CA VAL A 169 5.05 -10.30 4.15
C VAL A 169 6.38 -9.60 3.91
N HIS A 170 6.70 -8.59 4.71
CA HIS A 170 7.96 -7.88 4.62
C HIS A 170 9.16 -8.81 4.85
N ALA A 171 9.11 -9.68 5.86
CA ALA A 171 10.14 -10.68 6.11
C ALA A 171 10.28 -11.68 4.95
N ALA A 172 9.17 -12.17 4.39
CA ALA A 172 9.17 -13.09 3.25
C ALA A 172 9.81 -12.50 1.98
N LEU A 173 9.72 -11.18 1.80
CA LEU A 173 10.31 -10.46 0.67
C LEU A 173 11.77 -10.03 0.89
N THR A 174 12.38 -10.38 2.03
CA THR A 174 13.75 -9.94 2.37
C THR A 174 14.77 -10.36 1.32
N LEU A 175 14.73 -11.62 0.89
CA LEU A 175 15.67 -12.12 -0.12
C LEU A 175 15.52 -11.34 -1.44
N PHE A 176 14.29 -11.03 -1.83
CA PHE A 176 14.00 -10.24 -3.03
C PHE A 176 14.55 -8.82 -2.92
N ARG A 177 14.41 -8.16 -1.76
CA ARG A 177 14.97 -6.81 -1.52
C ARG A 177 16.49 -6.81 -1.56
N LEU A 178 17.13 -7.82 -0.98
CA LEU A 178 18.59 -7.95 -0.99
C LEU A 178 19.14 -8.14 -2.42
N THR A 179 18.46 -8.91 -3.25
CA THR A 179 18.88 -9.11 -4.64
C THR A 179 18.66 -7.86 -5.50
N TYR A 180 17.67 -7.04 -5.21
CA TYR A 180 17.42 -5.79 -5.93
C TYR A 180 18.59 -4.80 -5.84
N ASP A 181 19.24 -4.69 -4.69
CA ASP A 181 20.34 -3.74 -4.48
C ASP A 181 21.64 -4.14 -5.23
N VAL A 182 21.80 -5.43 -5.55
CA VAL A 182 23.02 -5.97 -6.20
C VAL A 182 22.81 -6.33 -7.67
N THR A 183 21.59 -6.33 -8.15
CA THR A 183 21.25 -6.67 -9.53
C THR A 183 21.03 -5.37 -10.34
N PRO A 184 21.69 -5.19 -11.49
CA PRO A 184 21.41 -4.05 -12.36
C PRO A 184 19.91 -3.97 -12.66
N THR A 185 19.33 -2.77 -12.54
CA THR A 185 17.89 -2.52 -12.76
C THR A 185 17.38 -3.07 -14.10
N SER A 186 18.21 -2.98 -15.16
CA SER A 186 17.87 -3.51 -16.49
C SER A 186 17.69 -5.02 -16.53
N ILE A 187 18.50 -5.76 -15.75
CA ILE A 187 18.39 -7.23 -15.63
C ILE A 187 17.19 -7.57 -14.74
N PHE A 188 17.00 -6.82 -13.67
CA PHE A 188 15.89 -6.99 -12.74
C PHE A 188 14.56 -6.75 -13.45
N ASP A 189 14.46 -5.66 -14.20
CA ASP A 189 13.26 -5.31 -14.98
C ASP A 189 12.98 -6.31 -16.12
N THR A 190 14.02 -6.88 -16.73
CA THR A 190 13.85 -7.81 -17.85
C THR A 190 13.53 -9.24 -17.42
N LEU A 191 14.17 -9.75 -16.37
CA LEU A 191 14.02 -11.15 -15.94
C LEU A 191 12.94 -11.35 -14.88
N LEU A 192 12.72 -10.36 -14.04
CA LEU A 192 11.79 -10.46 -12.90
C LEU A 192 10.49 -9.71 -13.11
N TRP A 193 10.40 -8.92 -14.19
CA TRP A 193 9.28 -8.03 -14.49
C TRP A 193 8.73 -8.14 -15.91
N PRO A 194 8.25 -9.28 -16.35
CA PRO A 194 7.96 -9.49 -17.78
C PRO A 194 6.53 -9.21 -18.20
N ASN A 195 5.68 -8.52 -17.45
CA ASN A 195 4.35 -8.23 -17.97
C ASN A 195 3.94 -6.76 -17.87
N GLU A 196 3.12 -6.34 -18.81
CA GLU A 196 2.56 -5.00 -18.99
C GLU A 196 1.81 -4.45 -17.76
N ASN A 197 1.49 -5.30 -16.79
CA ASN A 197 0.75 -4.96 -15.56
C ASN A 197 1.65 -4.82 -14.31
N GLY A 198 2.97 -4.81 -14.48
CA GLY A 198 3.93 -4.55 -13.39
C GLY A 198 3.99 -5.60 -12.27
N ASN A 199 3.50 -6.82 -12.49
CA ASN A 199 3.58 -7.90 -11.50
C ASN A 199 4.82 -8.76 -11.72
N PRO A 200 5.79 -8.79 -10.79
CA PRO A 200 6.90 -9.70 -10.87
C PRO A 200 6.42 -11.16 -10.80
N TYR A 201 6.92 -12.04 -11.65
CA TYR A 201 6.63 -13.49 -11.54
C TYR A 201 7.04 -14.02 -10.15
N ILE A 202 8.17 -13.55 -9.62
CA ILE A 202 8.66 -13.91 -8.29
C ILE A 202 7.71 -13.45 -7.19
N PHE A 203 7.13 -12.24 -7.28
CA PHE A 203 6.17 -11.76 -6.30
C PHE A 203 4.92 -12.67 -6.26
N GLY A 204 4.42 -13.04 -7.44
CA GLY A 204 3.32 -14.00 -7.54
C GLY A 204 3.66 -15.38 -6.98
N ALA A 205 4.89 -15.85 -7.16
CA ALA A 205 5.38 -17.11 -6.62
C ALA A 205 5.54 -17.03 -5.09
N THR A 206 6.08 -15.93 -4.56
CA THR A 206 6.27 -15.71 -3.11
C THR A 206 4.92 -15.61 -2.39
N VAL A 207 3.95 -14.91 -2.98
CA VAL A 207 2.57 -14.83 -2.45
C VAL A 207 1.86 -16.18 -2.54
N LYS A 208 2.09 -16.97 -3.59
CA LYS A 208 1.57 -18.36 -3.68
C LYS A 208 2.20 -19.25 -2.62
N LEU A 209 3.50 -19.14 -2.42
CA LEU A 209 4.22 -19.90 -1.38
C LEU A 209 3.69 -19.54 0.02
N TYR A 210 3.55 -18.24 0.30
CA TYR A 210 2.96 -17.75 1.55
C TYR A 210 1.56 -18.30 1.77
N ASN A 211 0.68 -18.24 0.77
CA ASN A 211 -0.68 -18.79 0.86
C ASN A 211 -0.70 -20.30 1.06
N LEU A 212 0.28 -21.04 0.53
CA LEU A 212 0.42 -22.49 0.76
C LEU A 212 0.80 -22.84 2.23
N PHE A 213 1.56 -21.96 2.88
CA PHE A 213 1.95 -22.16 4.28
C PHE A 213 0.92 -21.63 5.29
N THR A 214 0.09 -20.64 4.91
CA THR A 214 -0.89 -20.01 5.81
C THR A 214 -2.32 -20.51 5.61
N SER A 215 -2.62 -21.25 4.54
CA SER A 215 -3.96 -21.81 4.28
C SER A 215 -4.20 -23.19 4.92
N LYS A 216 -3.44 -23.55 5.96
CA LYS A 216 -3.61 -24.76 6.76
C LYS A 216 -4.18 -24.47 8.16
N GLU A 217 -5.22 -23.63 8.22
CA GLU A 217 -6.15 -23.58 9.37
C GLU A 217 -7.57 -23.42 8.85
#